data_9e1b42798f893b86005ab32ba711cc9f
#
_entry.id   9e1b42798f893b86005ab32ba711cc9f
#
_cell.length_a   1.000
_cell.length_b   1.000
_cell.length_c   1.000
_cell.angle_alpha   90.00
_cell.angle_beta   90.00
_cell.angle_gamma   90.00
#
_symmetry.space_group_name_H-M   'P 1'
#
loop_
_entity.id
_entity.type
_entity.pdbx_description
1 polymer ?
#
loop_
_entity_poly.entity_id
_entity_poly.type
_entity_poly.pdbx_seq_one_letter_code
_entity_poly.pdbx_strand_id
1 'polypeptide(L)'
;LSITITDERGEETVSRTMCYEGGIREFATWSNRHKTVVHPDVIYMHGTKGDASAEIAVQYNDGYQETMLSFANDVRTPEGGMHETGFKTALTRVLNAYGAKNNLIKGDDKVSGEDCREGITAIISVKLTDAQFEGQTKAKLGNAYIRTLVDQIVSDQLATYFEEHPATAKIILEKAMMANRAREAARKARESVRRKTGLESGQMPD
;
A
#
# COMPACT_ATOMS: atom_id res chain seq x y z
N LEU A 1 -2.60 21.26 11.75
CA LEU A 1 -2.70 22.44 10.91
C LEU A 1 -4.18 22.76 10.67
N SER A 2 -4.58 24.02 10.90
CA SER A 2 -5.92 24.52 10.57
C SER A 2 -5.78 25.58 9.48
N ILE A 3 -6.54 25.40 8.39
CA ILE A 3 -6.53 26.28 7.23
C ILE A 3 -7.94 26.79 7.02
N THR A 4 -8.12 28.12 7.04
CA THR A 4 -9.39 28.76 6.70
C THR A 4 -9.26 29.47 5.36
N ILE A 5 -10.18 29.15 4.46
CA ILE A 5 -10.33 29.82 3.17
C ILE A 5 -11.62 30.62 3.22
N THR A 6 -11.52 31.91 2.89
CA THR A 6 -12.65 32.84 2.84
C THR A 6 -12.81 33.33 1.41
N ASP A 7 -14.00 33.19 0.86
CA ASP A 7 -14.39 33.73 -0.45
C ASP A 7 -15.29 34.94 -0.26
N GLU A 8 -14.81 36.11 -0.68
CA GLU A 8 -15.50 37.39 -0.55
C GLU A 8 -15.96 37.95 -1.93
N ARG A 9 -15.94 37.12 -2.98
CA ARG A 9 -16.30 37.54 -4.34
C ARG A 9 -17.81 37.66 -4.58
N GLY A 10 -18.62 36.99 -3.73
CA GLY A 10 -20.08 37.03 -3.82
C GLY A 10 -20.71 38.12 -2.94
N GLU A 11 -22.04 38.20 -2.94
CA GLU A 11 -22.78 39.10 -2.05
C GLU A 11 -22.68 38.67 -0.57
N GLU A 12 -22.45 37.37 -0.34
CA GLU A 12 -22.21 36.78 0.98
C GLU A 12 -20.79 36.21 1.08
N THR A 13 -20.12 36.53 2.20
CA THR A 13 -18.81 35.95 2.51
C THR A 13 -18.96 34.50 2.92
N VAL A 14 -18.31 33.59 2.23
CA VAL A 14 -18.29 32.15 2.53
C VAL A 14 -16.93 31.73 3.08
N SER A 15 -16.89 31.24 4.32
CA SER A 15 -15.67 30.76 4.95
C SER A 15 -15.75 29.24 5.18
N ARG A 16 -14.64 28.55 4.89
CA ARG A 16 -14.48 27.12 5.19
C ARG A 16 -13.17 26.89 5.92
N THR A 17 -13.25 26.31 7.11
CA THR A 17 -12.09 25.89 7.90
C THR A 17 -11.86 24.39 7.73
N MET A 18 -10.64 24.01 7.42
CA MET A 18 -10.18 22.63 7.30
C MET A 18 -9.16 22.36 8.41
N CYS A 19 -9.48 21.42 9.31
CA CYS A 19 -8.61 20.96 10.37
C CYS A 19 -8.84 19.45 10.54
N TYR A 20 -7.80 18.65 10.27
CA TYR A 20 -7.85 17.20 10.30
C TYR A 20 -6.91 16.69 11.39
N GLU A 21 -7.43 16.54 12.62
CA GLU A 21 -6.64 16.14 13.78
C GLU A 21 -6.18 14.67 13.70
N GLY A 22 -6.97 13.81 13.01
CA GLY A 22 -6.63 12.42 12.79
C GLY A 22 -5.48 12.17 11.80
N GLY A 23 -4.99 13.22 11.12
CA GLY A 23 -3.83 13.15 10.22
C GLY A 23 -4.01 12.13 9.10
N ILE A 24 -2.97 11.32 8.84
CA ILE A 24 -3.01 10.33 7.76
C ILE A 24 -3.95 9.15 8.04
N ARG A 25 -4.34 8.89 9.30
CA ARG A 25 -5.36 7.90 9.64
C ARG A 25 -6.73 8.33 9.13
N GLU A 26 -7.10 9.57 9.41
CA GLU A 26 -8.34 10.16 8.92
C GLU A 26 -8.36 10.23 7.40
N PHE A 27 -7.21 10.54 6.80
CA PHE A 27 -7.07 10.54 5.35
C PHE A 27 -7.25 9.14 4.73
N ALA A 28 -6.75 8.08 5.36
CA ALA A 28 -7.00 6.70 4.92
C ALA A 28 -8.49 6.34 4.98
N THR A 29 -9.16 6.67 6.09
CA THR A 29 -10.61 6.50 6.24
C THR A 29 -11.39 7.28 5.19
N TRP A 30 -11.02 8.54 4.97
CA TRP A 30 -11.65 9.37 3.94
C TRP A 30 -11.46 8.80 2.52
N SER A 31 -10.28 8.26 2.23
CA SER A 31 -9.98 7.62 0.93
C SER A 31 -10.83 6.37 0.69
N ASN A 32 -11.28 5.72 1.75
CA ASN A 32 -12.14 4.52 1.70
C ASN A 32 -13.63 4.82 1.92
N ARG A 33 -14.06 6.09 2.05
CA ARG A 33 -15.44 6.47 2.40
C ARG A 33 -16.53 5.94 1.47
N HIS A 34 -16.19 5.57 0.26
CA HIS A 34 -17.09 4.99 -0.75
C HIS A 34 -16.76 3.53 -1.07
N LYS A 35 -15.97 2.87 -0.22
CA LYS A 35 -15.56 1.48 -0.37
C LYS A 35 -15.97 0.70 0.87
N THR A 36 -16.22 -0.58 0.73
CA THR A 36 -16.47 -1.48 1.86
C THR A 36 -15.12 -1.90 2.45
N VAL A 37 -14.80 -1.45 3.64
CA VAL A 37 -13.57 -1.85 4.31
C VAL A 37 -13.70 -3.26 4.89
N VAL A 38 -12.64 -4.07 4.82
CA VAL A 38 -12.62 -5.44 5.34
C VAL A 38 -12.21 -5.52 6.81
N HIS A 39 -11.70 -4.44 7.36
CA HIS A 39 -11.45 -4.24 8.79
C HIS A 39 -11.70 -2.78 9.18
N PRO A 40 -12.30 -2.51 10.35
CA PRO A 40 -12.74 -1.16 10.71
C PRO A 40 -11.58 -0.22 11.05
N ASP A 41 -10.56 -0.73 11.72
CA ASP A 41 -9.48 0.10 12.23
C ASP A 41 -8.41 0.34 11.14
N VAL A 42 -7.90 1.57 11.10
CA VAL A 42 -6.73 1.90 10.28
C VAL A 42 -5.47 1.43 11.01
N ILE A 43 -4.69 0.58 10.37
CA ILE A 43 -3.37 0.16 10.86
C ILE A 43 -2.43 1.33 10.72
N TYR A 44 -1.90 1.81 11.84
CA TYR A 44 -1.02 2.96 11.88
C TYR A 44 0.33 2.59 12.47
N MET A 45 1.37 2.97 11.76
CA MET A 45 2.76 2.72 12.12
C MET A 45 3.55 4.01 11.99
N HIS A 46 4.48 4.24 12.91
CA HIS A 46 5.33 5.43 12.87
C HIS A 46 6.69 5.17 13.51
N GLY A 47 7.68 5.95 13.14
CA GLY A 47 8.99 5.88 13.77
C GLY A 47 9.94 6.96 13.29
N THR A 48 11.05 7.09 13.99
CA THR A 48 12.09 8.06 13.71
C THR A 48 13.46 7.40 13.70
N LYS A 49 14.37 7.90 12.89
CA LYS A 49 15.77 7.49 12.88
C LYS A 49 16.64 8.66 12.43
N GLY A 50 17.47 9.16 13.33
CA GLY A 50 18.23 10.38 13.09
C GLY A 50 17.29 11.57 12.90
N ASP A 51 17.44 12.26 11.79
CA ASP A 51 16.64 13.42 11.37
C ASP A 51 15.41 13.06 10.53
N ALA A 52 15.21 11.78 10.25
CA ALA A 52 14.09 11.31 9.46
C ALA A 52 13.00 10.66 10.31
N SER A 53 11.76 10.87 9.90
CA SER A 53 10.57 10.21 10.45
C SER A 53 9.68 9.68 9.34
N ALA A 54 8.92 8.63 9.67
CA ALA A 54 7.91 8.09 8.78
C ALA A 54 6.63 7.79 9.55
N GLU A 55 5.50 8.04 8.92
CA GLU A 55 4.16 7.67 9.33
C GLU A 55 3.50 6.91 8.20
N ILE A 56 2.88 5.78 8.52
CA ILE A 56 2.21 4.92 7.55
C ILE A 56 0.82 4.57 8.08
N ALA A 57 -0.19 4.76 7.25
CA ALA A 57 -1.57 4.37 7.54
C ALA A 57 -2.06 3.40 6.47
N VAL A 58 -2.61 2.25 6.88
CA VAL A 58 -3.05 1.19 5.98
C VAL A 58 -4.46 0.74 6.35
N GLN A 59 -5.31 0.59 5.34
CA GLN A 59 -6.63 -0.03 5.48
C GLN A 59 -6.97 -0.79 4.21
N TYR A 60 -7.51 -1.99 4.35
CA TYR A 60 -7.96 -2.80 3.21
C TYR A 60 -9.46 -2.65 2.97
N ASN A 61 -9.84 -2.72 1.72
CA ASN A 61 -11.24 -2.75 1.27
C ASN A 61 -11.50 -3.97 0.37
N ASP A 62 -12.75 -4.21 0.05
CA ASP A 62 -13.20 -5.35 -0.76
C ASP A 62 -12.87 -5.23 -2.26
N GLY A 63 -12.43 -4.06 -2.70
CA GLY A 63 -12.03 -3.83 -4.09
C GLY A 63 -10.72 -4.52 -4.49
N TYR A 64 -10.35 -4.34 -5.76
CA TYR A 64 -9.17 -4.95 -6.37
C TYR A 64 -8.03 -3.95 -6.60
N GLN A 65 -8.32 -2.66 -6.55
CA GLN A 65 -7.36 -1.61 -6.88
C GLN A 65 -6.44 -1.27 -5.70
N GLU A 66 -5.16 -1.14 -6.00
CA GLU A 66 -4.18 -0.53 -5.10
C GLU A 66 -4.37 1.00 -5.09
N THR A 67 -4.57 1.58 -3.93
CA THR A 67 -4.56 3.02 -3.71
C THR A 67 -3.37 3.34 -2.81
N MET A 68 -2.30 3.88 -3.38
CA MET A 68 -1.10 4.26 -2.63
C MET A 68 -0.82 5.75 -2.81
N LEU A 69 -0.75 6.46 -1.70
CA LEU A 69 -0.46 7.88 -1.64
C LEU A 69 0.79 8.10 -0.81
N SER A 70 1.84 8.60 -1.43
CA SER A 70 3.12 8.81 -0.77
C SER A 70 3.55 10.27 -0.81
N PHE A 71 4.19 10.69 0.28
CA PHE A 71 4.59 12.07 0.52
C PHE A 71 6.00 12.11 1.11
N ALA A 72 6.77 13.12 0.71
CA ALA A 72 8.05 13.46 1.31
C ALA A 72 8.04 14.97 1.64
N ASN A 73 8.21 15.32 2.93
CA ASN A 73 8.09 16.68 3.44
C ASN A 73 6.78 17.36 2.98
N ASP A 74 5.66 16.64 3.13
CA ASP A 74 4.30 17.05 2.72
C ASP A 74 4.11 17.26 1.20
N VAL A 75 5.12 16.99 0.38
CA VAL A 75 5.03 17.00 -1.08
C VAL A 75 4.64 15.62 -1.57
N ARG A 76 3.58 15.54 -2.38
CA ARG A 76 3.15 14.28 -2.98
C ARG A 76 4.20 13.77 -3.97
N THR A 77 4.48 12.47 -3.90
CA THR A 77 5.41 11.77 -4.79
C THR A 77 4.65 10.79 -5.70
N PRO A 78 4.04 11.25 -6.80
CA PRO A 78 3.16 10.41 -7.63
C PRO A 78 3.87 9.25 -8.32
N GLU A 79 5.19 9.33 -8.50
CA GLU A 79 6.03 8.23 -9.01
C GLU A 79 6.64 7.39 -7.89
N GLY A 80 6.21 7.62 -6.64
CA GLY A 80 6.68 6.89 -5.47
C GLY A 80 8.11 7.22 -5.06
N GLY A 81 8.91 6.18 -4.82
CA GLY A 81 10.31 6.30 -4.43
C GLY A 81 10.73 5.29 -3.37
N MET A 82 11.82 5.58 -2.67
CA MET A 82 12.43 4.65 -1.72
C MET A 82 11.53 4.32 -0.51
N HIS A 83 10.68 5.25 -0.08
CA HIS A 83 9.70 5.02 0.99
C HIS A 83 8.63 3.99 0.58
N GLU A 84 8.07 4.09 -0.64
CA GLU A 84 7.16 3.07 -1.15
C GLU A 84 7.84 1.71 -1.35
N THR A 85 9.07 1.72 -1.85
CA THR A 85 9.85 0.48 -2.03
C THR A 85 10.06 -0.24 -0.70
N GLY A 86 10.40 0.50 0.35
CA GLY A 86 10.53 -0.03 1.71
C GLY A 86 9.24 -0.64 2.21
N PHE A 87 8.13 0.09 2.08
CA PHE A 87 6.81 -0.36 2.47
C PHE A 87 6.39 -1.64 1.73
N LYS A 88 6.46 -1.66 0.40
CA LYS A 88 6.05 -2.80 -0.45
C LYS A 88 6.84 -4.06 -0.13
N THR A 89 8.15 -3.91 0.10
CA THR A 89 9.03 -5.02 0.46
C THR A 89 8.68 -5.60 1.84
N ALA A 90 8.54 -4.74 2.84
CA ALA A 90 8.23 -5.14 4.21
C ALA A 90 6.84 -5.77 4.33
N LEU A 91 5.82 -5.16 3.70
CA LEU A 91 4.46 -5.69 3.69
C LEU A 91 4.40 -7.13 3.18
N THR A 92 5.03 -7.38 2.02
CA THR A 92 5.07 -8.72 1.42
C THR A 92 5.79 -9.72 2.31
N ARG A 93 6.90 -9.32 2.92
CA ARG A 93 7.67 -10.17 3.83
C ARG A 93 6.89 -10.51 5.09
N VAL A 94 6.26 -9.53 5.72
CA VAL A 94 5.50 -9.71 6.97
C VAL A 94 4.29 -10.61 6.75
N LEU A 95 3.52 -10.41 5.67
CA LEU A 95 2.36 -11.25 5.34
C LEU A 95 2.77 -12.70 5.10
N ASN A 96 3.83 -12.95 4.33
CA ASN A 96 4.31 -14.30 4.10
C ASN A 96 4.87 -14.95 5.38
N ALA A 97 5.58 -14.20 6.21
CA ALA A 97 6.11 -14.69 7.49
C ALA A 97 4.98 -15.05 8.46
N TYR A 98 3.96 -14.18 8.58
CA TYR A 98 2.79 -14.43 9.40
C TYR A 98 2.01 -15.67 8.92
N GLY A 99 1.80 -15.78 7.60
CA GLY A 99 1.11 -16.91 6.99
C GLY A 99 1.84 -18.25 7.22
N ALA A 100 3.16 -18.25 7.10
CA ALA A 100 3.99 -19.43 7.36
C ALA A 100 3.96 -19.82 8.85
N LYS A 101 4.15 -18.86 9.76
CA LYS A 101 4.14 -19.07 11.22
C LYS A 101 2.82 -19.66 11.70
N ASN A 102 1.69 -19.25 11.13
CA ASN A 102 0.36 -19.68 11.53
C ASN A 102 -0.19 -20.84 10.67
N ASN A 103 0.65 -21.48 9.84
CA ASN A 103 0.27 -22.55 8.92
C ASN A 103 -0.90 -22.23 7.97
N LEU A 104 -1.08 -20.93 7.65
CA LEU A 104 -2.09 -20.45 6.71
C LEU A 104 -1.58 -20.51 5.26
N ILE A 105 -0.27 -20.36 5.06
CA ILE A 105 0.41 -20.56 3.78
C ILE A 105 1.16 -21.89 3.84
N LYS A 106 0.94 -22.77 2.86
CA LYS A 106 1.57 -24.09 2.78
C LYS A 106 2.51 -24.15 1.59
N GLY A 107 3.71 -24.70 1.82
CA GLY A 107 4.69 -24.96 0.76
C GLY A 107 5.06 -23.71 -0.05
N ASP A 108 4.91 -23.81 -1.36
CA ASP A 108 5.28 -22.74 -2.31
C ASP A 108 4.16 -21.71 -2.58
N ASP A 109 3.03 -21.77 -1.85
CA ASP A 109 1.87 -20.87 -2.02
C ASP A 109 2.12 -19.43 -1.49
N LYS A 110 3.36 -18.95 -1.57
CA LYS A 110 3.70 -17.58 -1.17
C LYS A 110 2.94 -16.56 -2.00
N VAL A 111 2.39 -15.56 -1.32
CA VAL A 111 1.75 -14.42 -1.96
C VAL A 111 2.80 -13.46 -2.52
N SER A 112 2.56 -12.95 -3.72
CA SER A 112 3.43 -11.93 -4.34
C SER A 112 3.16 -10.55 -3.75
N GLY A 113 4.05 -9.60 -4.03
CA GLY A 113 3.83 -8.21 -3.63
C GLY A 113 2.57 -7.60 -4.24
N GLU A 114 2.20 -7.99 -5.46
CA GLU A 114 0.97 -7.57 -6.12
C GLU A 114 -0.27 -8.11 -5.40
N ASP A 115 -0.25 -9.41 -5.06
CA ASP A 115 -1.34 -10.05 -4.32
C ASP A 115 -1.56 -9.38 -2.94
N CYS A 116 -0.46 -9.01 -2.25
CA CYS A 116 -0.51 -8.34 -0.95
C CYS A 116 -1.10 -6.92 -1.02
N ARG A 117 -1.10 -6.29 -2.19
CA ARG A 117 -1.58 -4.92 -2.36
C ARG A 117 -2.96 -4.82 -3.01
N GLU A 118 -3.59 -5.93 -3.34
CA GLU A 118 -4.95 -5.93 -3.86
C GLU A 118 -5.95 -5.39 -2.82
N GLY A 119 -6.66 -4.32 -3.16
CA GLY A 119 -7.62 -3.65 -2.30
C GLY A 119 -7.01 -2.86 -1.14
N ILE A 120 -5.70 -2.59 -1.16
CA ILE A 120 -5.06 -1.77 -0.14
C ILE A 120 -5.31 -0.28 -0.38
N THR A 121 -5.53 0.45 0.70
CA THR A 121 -5.36 1.90 0.76
C THR A 121 -4.21 2.16 1.74
N ALA A 122 -3.09 2.67 1.23
CA ALA A 122 -1.89 2.97 2.01
C ALA A 122 -1.50 4.43 1.82
N ILE A 123 -1.23 5.12 2.93
CA ILE A 123 -0.71 6.47 2.94
C ILE A 123 0.63 6.45 3.66
N ILE A 124 1.66 6.93 2.99
CA ILE A 124 3.04 6.90 3.47
C ILE A 124 3.55 8.35 3.48
N SER A 125 3.85 8.88 4.64
CA SER A 125 4.40 10.21 4.81
C SER A 125 5.77 10.13 5.48
N VAL A 126 6.79 10.68 4.84
CA VAL A 126 8.13 10.75 5.40
C VAL A 126 8.58 12.20 5.52
N LYS A 127 9.30 12.50 6.59
CA LYS A 127 9.93 13.80 6.82
C LYS A 127 11.43 13.60 6.99
N LEU A 128 12.21 14.40 6.31
CA LEU A 128 13.67 14.32 6.33
C LEU A 128 14.26 15.70 6.01
N THR A 129 15.46 15.96 6.55
CA THR A 129 16.11 17.27 6.41
C THR A 129 16.58 17.53 4.98
N ASP A 130 17.17 16.52 4.32
CA ASP A 130 17.71 16.64 2.96
C ASP A 130 17.00 15.67 2.01
N ALA A 131 15.84 16.08 1.50
CA ALA A 131 15.06 15.30 0.56
C ALA A 131 15.65 15.38 -0.84
N GLN A 132 16.14 14.25 -1.35
CA GLN A 132 16.65 14.10 -2.70
C GLN A 132 15.58 13.51 -3.60
N PHE A 133 15.17 14.27 -4.60
CA PHE A 133 14.16 13.84 -5.57
C PHE A 133 14.80 13.52 -6.91
N GLU A 134 14.25 12.51 -7.58
CA GLU A 134 14.56 12.27 -8.98
C GLU A 134 13.75 13.27 -9.83
N GLY A 135 14.48 14.14 -10.54
CA GLY A 135 13.89 15.18 -11.40
C GLY A 135 13.37 16.43 -10.66
N GLN A 136 13.13 17.47 -11.46
CA GLN A 136 12.71 18.78 -10.97
C GLN A 136 11.27 18.81 -10.43
N THR A 137 10.43 17.89 -10.86
CA THR A 137 9.01 17.78 -10.48
C THR A 137 8.80 17.23 -9.07
N LYS A 138 9.87 16.79 -8.38
CA LYS A 138 9.82 16.14 -7.05
C LYS A 138 8.87 14.91 -7.00
N ALA A 139 8.68 14.27 -8.13
CA ALA A 139 7.71 13.19 -8.29
C ALA A 139 8.14 11.88 -7.63
N LYS A 140 9.46 11.68 -7.42
CA LYS A 140 10.01 10.44 -6.88
C LYS A 140 11.13 10.71 -5.87
N LEU A 141 11.03 10.09 -4.69
CA LEU A 141 12.02 10.23 -3.62
C LEU A 141 13.16 9.23 -3.80
N GLY A 142 14.42 9.75 -3.85
CA GLY A 142 15.64 8.97 -4.10
C GLY A 142 16.40 8.51 -2.86
N ASN A 143 16.18 9.07 -1.68
CA ASN A 143 16.97 8.80 -0.47
C ASN A 143 16.94 7.33 -0.06
N ALA A 144 18.04 6.59 -0.30
CA ALA A 144 18.11 5.15 -0.07
C ALA A 144 17.88 4.74 1.41
N TYR A 145 18.34 5.54 2.37
CA TYR A 145 18.18 5.24 3.79
C TYR A 145 16.71 5.27 4.26
N ILE A 146 15.85 6.03 3.58
CA ILE A 146 14.40 6.06 3.86
C ILE A 146 13.75 4.71 3.57
N ARG A 147 14.24 3.97 2.56
CA ARG A 147 13.79 2.60 2.32
C ARG A 147 13.98 1.73 3.55
N THR A 148 15.18 1.80 4.16
CA THR A 148 15.50 1.01 5.36
C THR A 148 14.69 1.44 6.56
N LEU A 149 14.47 2.73 6.76
CA LEU A 149 13.65 3.27 7.85
C LEU A 149 12.21 2.75 7.75
N VAL A 150 11.58 2.91 6.58
CA VAL A 150 10.19 2.45 6.36
C VAL A 150 10.08 0.94 6.45
N ASP A 151 11.02 0.19 5.85
CA ASP A 151 11.06 -1.28 5.93
C ASP A 151 11.13 -1.74 7.38
N GLN A 152 11.96 -1.14 8.22
CA GLN A 152 12.08 -1.50 9.63
C GLN A 152 10.79 -1.20 10.42
N ILE A 153 10.24 0.02 10.27
CA ILE A 153 9.01 0.41 10.96
C ILE A 153 7.86 -0.55 10.62
N VAL A 154 7.68 -0.83 9.33
CA VAL A 154 6.60 -1.71 8.86
C VAL A 154 6.84 -3.14 9.34
N SER A 155 8.07 -3.66 9.27
CA SER A 155 8.37 -5.03 9.70
C SER A 155 8.07 -5.24 11.18
N ASP A 156 8.50 -4.31 12.01
CA ASP A 156 8.37 -4.47 13.46
C ASP A 156 6.92 -4.23 13.92
N GLN A 157 6.32 -3.14 13.47
CA GLN A 157 5.00 -2.74 13.98
C GLN A 157 3.85 -3.50 13.33
N LEU A 158 3.94 -3.85 12.04
CA LEU A 158 2.92 -4.65 11.39
C LEU A 158 2.93 -6.10 11.89
N ALA A 159 4.11 -6.67 12.16
CA ALA A 159 4.22 -8.00 12.76
C ALA A 159 3.58 -8.02 14.16
N THR A 160 3.88 -7.03 14.98
CA THR A 160 3.27 -6.87 16.31
C THR A 160 1.75 -6.70 16.22
N TYR A 161 1.28 -5.84 15.29
CA TYR A 161 -0.14 -5.62 15.08
C TYR A 161 -0.88 -6.92 14.70
N PHE A 162 -0.29 -7.74 13.85
CA PHE A 162 -0.89 -9.01 13.44
C PHE A 162 -0.97 -10.04 14.58
N GLU A 163 0.00 -10.04 15.50
CA GLU A 163 -0.06 -10.88 16.70
C GLU A 163 -1.16 -10.41 17.67
N GLU A 164 -1.35 -9.10 17.79
CA GLU A 164 -2.37 -8.50 18.65
C GLU A 164 -3.78 -8.57 18.04
N HIS A 165 -3.88 -8.59 16.70
CA HIS A 165 -5.14 -8.58 15.95
C HIS A 165 -5.24 -9.73 14.94
N PRO A 166 -5.24 -11.00 15.42
CA PRO A 166 -5.16 -12.17 14.53
C PRO A 166 -6.35 -12.29 13.58
N ALA A 167 -7.53 -11.79 13.96
CA ALA A 167 -8.70 -11.77 13.09
C ALA A 167 -8.49 -10.86 11.87
N THR A 168 -7.98 -9.65 12.07
CA THR A 168 -7.64 -8.72 11.00
C THR A 168 -6.52 -9.25 10.12
N ALA A 169 -5.46 -9.79 10.74
CA ALA A 169 -4.34 -10.40 10.01
C ALA A 169 -4.80 -11.53 9.09
N LYS A 170 -5.70 -12.39 9.58
CA LYS A 170 -6.28 -13.50 8.81
C LYS A 170 -7.09 -12.98 7.61
N ILE A 171 -7.96 -12.00 7.79
CA ILE A 171 -8.77 -11.41 6.72
C ILE A 171 -7.86 -10.83 5.61
N ILE A 172 -6.83 -10.07 5.99
CA ILE A 172 -5.88 -9.48 5.04
C ILE A 172 -5.12 -10.57 4.28
N LEU A 173 -4.64 -11.59 4.97
CA LEU A 173 -3.91 -12.70 4.35
C LEU A 173 -4.81 -13.52 3.43
N GLU A 174 -6.03 -13.84 3.84
CA GLU A 174 -7.00 -14.55 3.00
C GLU A 174 -7.31 -13.79 1.71
N LYS A 175 -7.43 -12.45 1.78
CA LYS A 175 -7.59 -11.62 0.60
C LYS A 175 -6.38 -11.72 -0.35
N ALA A 176 -5.16 -11.62 0.17
CA ALA A 176 -3.95 -11.78 -0.63
C ALA A 176 -3.83 -13.19 -1.25
N MET A 177 -4.24 -14.23 -0.53
CA MET A 177 -4.27 -15.60 -1.04
C MET A 177 -5.34 -15.81 -2.13
N MET A 178 -6.48 -15.13 -2.03
CA MET A 178 -7.51 -15.13 -3.10
C MET A 178 -6.98 -14.46 -4.36
N ALA A 179 -6.32 -13.31 -4.23
CA ALA A 179 -5.65 -12.62 -5.34
C ALA A 179 -4.62 -13.51 -6.04
N ASN A 180 -3.77 -14.17 -5.25
CA ASN A 180 -2.78 -15.14 -5.74
C ASN A 180 -3.44 -16.26 -6.56
N ARG A 181 -4.48 -16.90 -6.03
CA ARG A 181 -5.20 -17.97 -6.71
C ARG A 181 -5.83 -17.51 -8.02
N ALA A 182 -6.45 -16.32 -8.03
CA ALA A 182 -7.05 -15.74 -9.22
C ALA A 182 -6.00 -15.45 -10.30
N ARG A 183 -4.87 -14.87 -9.91
CA ARG A 183 -3.73 -14.58 -10.80
C ARG A 183 -3.14 -15.87 -11.39
N GLU A 184 -2.91 -16.90 -10.57
CA GLU A 184 -2.38 -18.18 -11.02
C GLU A 184 -3.36 -18.91 -11.95
N ALA A 185 -4.66 -18.88 -11.67
CA ALA A 185 -5.68 -19.44 -12.55
C ALA A 185 -5.70 -18.75 -13.92
N ALA A 186 -5.63 -17.40 -13.93
CA ALA A 186 -5.56 -16.63 -15.17
C ALA A 186 -4.29 -16.93 -15.97
N ARG A 187 -3.14 -17.10 -15.30
CA ARG A 187 -1.87 -17.48 -15.94
C ARG A 187 -1.98 -18.84 -16.61
N LYS A 188 -2.48 -19.86 -15.88
CA LYS A 188 -2.65 -21.21 -16.39
C LYS A 188 -3.61 -21.25 -17.59
N ALA A 189 -4.71 -20.49 -17.54
CA ALA A 189 -5.64 -20.38 -18.65
C ALA A 189 -4.98 -19.80 -19.91
N ARG A 190 -4.21 -18.71 -19.78
CA ARG A 190 -3.46 -18.11 -20.90
C ARG A 190 -2.42 -19.08 -21.48
N GLU A 191 -1.69 -19.81 -20.65
CA GLU A 191 -0.71 -20.80 -21.10
C GLU A 191 -1.38 -21.94 -21.87
N SER A 192 -2.55 -22.43 -21.40
CA SER A 192 -3.32 -23.48 -22.08
C SER A 192 -3.78 -23.04 -23.48
N VAL A 193 -4.27 -21.81 -23.62
CA VAL A 193 -4.66 -21.24 -24.92
C VAL A 193 -3.44 -21.15 -25.84
N ARG A 194 -2.31 -20.61 -25.38
CA ARG A 194 -1.09 -20.50 -26.18
C ARG A 194 -0.56 -21.85 -26.67
N ARG A 195 -0.63 -22.90 -25.85
CA ARG A 195 -0.23 -24.27 -26.25
C ARG A 195 -1.13 -24.81 -27.35
N LYS A 196 -2.44 -24.60 -27.27
CA LYS A 196 -3.38 -25.04 -28.31
C LYS A 196 -3.12 -24.31 -29.63
N THR A 197 -2.96 -22.97 -29.61
CA THR A 197 -2.67 -22.19 -30.83
C THR A 197 -1.31 -22.54 -31.43
N GLY A 198 -0.29 -22.84 -30.61
CA GLY A 198 1.03 -23.27 -31.09
C GLY A 198 1.02 -24.66 -31.75
N LEU A 199 0.13 -25.56 -31.35
CA LEU A 199 -0.05 -26.87 -31.95
C LEU A 199 -0.80 -26.79 -33.30
N GLU A 200 -1.76 -25.85 -33.41
CA GLU A 200 -2.51 -25.63 -34.65
C GLU A 200 -1.66 -24.94 -35.73
N SER A 201 -0.70 -24.09 -35.36
CA SER A 201 0.20 -23.44 -36.33
C SER A 201 1.36 -24.34 -36.79
N GLY A 202 1.55 -25.52 -36.21
CA GLY A 202 2.57 -26.49 -36.59
C GLY A 202 2.17 -27.50 -37.64
N GLN A 203 0.89 -27.52 -38.08
CA GLN A 203 0.43 -28.31 -39.21
C GLN A 203 0.37 -27.43 -40.44
N MET A 204 1.50 -27.25 -41.13
CA MET A 204 1.46 -26.86 -42.55
C MET A 204 1.10 -28.12 -43.34
N PRO A 205 0.11 -28.07 -44.23
CA PRO A 205 -0.10 -29.14 -45.19
C PRO A 205 1.01 -29.09 -46.24
N ASP A 206 1.54 -30.27 -46.56
CA ASP A 206 2.42 -30.51 -47.71
C ASP A 206 1.66 -30.22 -49.03
#